data_453c4a5d9123f22cf9ae26091f1ee4c1
#
_entry.id   453c4a5d9123f22cf9ae26091f1ee4c1
#
_cell.length_a   1.000
_cell.length_b   1.000
_cell.length_c   1.000
_cell.angle_alpha   90.00
_cell.angle_beta   90.00
_cell.angle_gamma   90.00
#
_symmetry.space_group_name_H-M   'P 1'
#
loop_
_entity.id
_entity.type
_entity.pdbx_description
1 polymer ?
#
loop_
_entity_poly.entity_id
_entity_poly.type
_entity_poly.pdbx_seq_one_letter_code
_entity_poly.pdbx_strand_id
1 'polypeptide(L)'
;VPHLKRIDMHIAVAGNIGSGKTTLTTLLAKHYGWEPRYEAVDYNPYLVDYYNDMQRWSFNIQIYFLNQRLRDIIEFQNSDKHIIQDRTIYEDAMIFAPNLHNMGLMDSRDFDNYSSLFDLMKRMVNYPDLLIYLKSSIPNLVAQIQKRGREYENSIRIDYLKGLNEIYEKWIAGYEGELLVIDVDTYKFEERPEDFSFIVDQIDARLFGPFAPNT
;
A
#
# COMPACT_ATOMS: atom_id res chain seq x y z
N VAL A 1 19.46 -16.62 -13.31
CA VAL A 1 18.81 -15.39 -12.83
C VAL A 1 19.69 -14.89 -11.69
N PRO A 2 20.25 -13.66 -11.73
CA PRO A 2 21.02 -13.17 -10.61
C PRO A 2 20.13 -13.18 -9.36
N HIS A 3 20.60 -13.79 -8.29
CA HIS A 3 19.97 -13.70 -6.98
C HIS A 3 20.01 -12.22 -6.58
N LEU A 4 18.85 -11.57 -6.62
CA LEU A 4 18.70 -10.20 -6.17
C LEU A 4 19.02 -10.16 -4.67
N LYS A 5 19.89 -9.24 -4.26
CA LYS A 5 20.31 -9.06 -2.88
C LYS A 5 19.06 -8.75 -2.04
N ARG A 6 18.89 -9.41 -0.90
CA ARG A 6 17.80 -9.13 0.02
C ARG A 6 17.96 -7.71 0.57
N ILE A 7 16.87 -6.96 0.62
CA ILE A 7 16.79 -5.71 1.39
C ILE A 7 17.04 -6.07 2.85
N ASP A 8 17.89 -5.31 3.57
CA ASP A 8 18.24 -5.64 4.96
C ASP A 8 17.02 -5.71 5.89
N MET A 9 16.06 -4.80 5.72
CA MET A 9 14.76 -4.83 6.40
C MET A 9 13.73 -4.05 5.58
N HIS A 10 12.55 -4.64 5.34
CA HIS A 10 11.48 -4.03 4.57
C HIS A 10 10.14 -4.08 5.31
N ILE A 11 9.66 -2.94 5.77
CA ILE A 11 8.30 -2.77 6.28
C ILE A 11 7.43 -2.18 5.16
N ALA A 12 6.25 -2.70 4.97
CA ALA A 12 5.26 -2.12 4.06
C ALA A 12 3.98 -1.74 4.80
N VAL A 13 3.42 -0.59 4.45
CA VAL A 13 2.15 -0.08 4.99
C VAL A 13 1.07 -0.21 3.93
N ALA A 14 0.10 -1.08 4.18
CA ALA A 14 -1.03 -1.36 3.30
C ALA A 14 -2.33 -0.77 3.84
N GLY A 15 -3.30 -0.54 2.95
CA GLY A 15 -4.64 -0.07 3.34
C GLY A 15 -5.31 0.74 2.25
N ASN A 16 -6.60 0.97 2.41
CA ASN A 16 -7.43 1.66 1.43
C ASN A 16 -7.05 3.14 1.24
N ILE A 17 -7.61 3.80 0.24
CA ILE A 17 -7.46 5.23 0.00
C ILE A 17 -7.98 5.99 1.23
N GLY A 18 -7.17 6.90 1.78
CA GLY A 18 -7.53 7.67 2.98
C GLY A 18 -7.24 6.98 4.33
N SER A 19 -6.66 5.78 4.35
CA SER A 19 -6.37 5.07 5.62
C SER A 19 -5.18 5.61 6.43
N GLY A 20 -4.42 6.58 5.92
CA GLY A 20 -3.29 7.19 6.65
C GLY A 20 -1.93 6.54 6.39
N LYS A 21 -1.79 5.72 5.34
CA LYS A 21 -0.52 5.03 4.99
C LYS A 21 0.68 5.97 4.93
N THR A 22 0.58 7.04 4.15
CA THR A 22 1.66 8.01 3.95
C THR A 22 2.10 8.67 5.27
N THR A 23 1.13 8.99 6.12
CA THR A 23 1.39 9.55 7.46
C THR A 23 2.16 8.55 8.32
N LEU A 24 1.68 7.30 8.41
CA LEU A 24 2.36 6.27 9.20
C LEU A 24 3.75 5.96 8.63
N THR A 25 3.89 5.83 7.32
CA THR A 25 5.20 5.63 6.65
C THR A 25 6.19 6.74 7.03
N THR A 26 5.75 8.01 7.02
CA THR A 26 6.58 9.16 7.39
C THR A 26 7.00 9.11 8.87
N LEU A 27 6.05 8.81 9.76
CA LEU A 27 6.33 8.74 11.20
C LEU A 27 7.30 7.59 11.54
N LEU A 28 7.08 6.41 10.96
CA LEU A 28 7.96 5.25 11.18
C LEU A 28 9.36 5.47 10.58
N ALA A 29 9.45 6.06 9.37
CA ALA A 29 10.71 6.38 8.74
C ALA A 29 11.55 7.34 9.61
N LYS A 30 10.89 8.36 10.19
CA LYS A 30 11.53 9.29 11.12
C LYS A 30 11.97 8.60 12.41
N HIS A 31 11.13 7.72 12.97
CA HIS A 31 11.39 7.01 14.21
C HIS A 31 12.59 6.07 14.09
N TYR A 32 12.62 5.23 13.05
CA TYR A 32 13.69 4.26 12.85
C TYR A 32 14.91 4.80 12.12
N GLY A 33 14.85 6.00 11.54
CA GLY A 33 15.90 6.52 10.67
C GLY A 33 16.02 5.75 9.34
N TRP A 34 14.92 5.11 8.89
CA TRP A 34 14.87 4.31 7.67
C TRP A 34 14.41 5.13 6.47
N GLU A 35 14.66 4.63 5.26
CA GLU A 35 14.29 5.33 4.03
C GLU A 35 12.79 5.14 3.71
N PRO A 36 11.99 6.22 3.66
CA PRO A 36 10.61 6.13 3.24
C PRO A 36 10.50 6.02 1.72
N ARG A 37 9.57 5.21 1.25
CA ARG A 37 9.18 5.11 -0.17
C ARG A 37 7.69 5.36 -0.31
N TYR A 38 7.38 6.48 -0.95
CA TYR A 38 6.01 6.95 -1.12
C TYR A 38 5.42 6.51 -2.45
N GLU A 39 4.10 6.39 -2.49
CA GLU A 39 3.38 6.16 -3.73
C GLU A 39 3.60 7.33 -4.72
N ALA A 40 3.93 7.03 -5.97
CA ALA A 40 4.15 8.02 -7.02
C ALA A 40 2.82 8.62 -7.51
N VAL A 41 2.16 9.40 -6.67
CA VAL A 41 0.86 10.03 -6.95
C VAL A 41 1.05 11.38 -7.63
N ASP A 42 1.98 12.21 -7.14
CA ASP A 42 2.10 13.62 -7.52
C ASP A 42 2.52 13.85 -8.99
N TYR A 43 3.20 12.89 -9.59
CA TYR A 43 3.65 12.97 -10.99
C TYR A 43 3.00 11.91 -11.90
N ASN A 44 1.91 11.29 -11.45
CA ASN A 44 1.21 10.29 -12.25
C ASN A 44 0.41 10.97 -13.37
N PRO A 45 0.79 10.77 -14.65
CA PRO A 45 0.17 11.47 -15.77
C PRO A 45 -1.27 10.99 -16.05
N TYR A 46 -1.69 9.87 -15.47
CA TYR A 46 -3.02 9.28 -15.70
C TYR A 46 -4.01 9.58 -14.58
N LEU A 47 -3.55 10.12 -13.43
CA LEU A 47 -4.38 10.12 -12.22
C LEU A 47 -5.64 10.98 -12.37
N VAL A 48 -5.52 12.17 -12.92
CA VAL A 48 -6.67 13.07 -13.16
C VAL A 48 -7.61 12.49 -14.19
N ASP A 49 -7.08 12.00 -15.31
CA ASP A 49 -7.88 11.37 -16.36
C ASP A 49 -8.61 10.12 -15.88
N TYR A 50 -7.93 9.32 -15.04
CA TYR A 50 -8.51 8.13 -14.43
C TYR A 50 -9.72 8.44 -13.55
N TYR A 51 -9.65 9.45 -12.69
CA TYR A 51 -10.80 9.81 -11.85
C TYR A 51 -11.94 10.45 -12.66
N ASN A 52 -11.64 11.05 -13.80
CA ASN A 52 -12.67 11.59 -14.71
C ASN A 52 -13.34 10.49 -15.55
N ASP A 53 -12.59 9.48 -15.99
CA ASP A 53 -13.09 8.34 -16.79
C ASP A 53 -12.34 7.06 -16.41
N MET A 54 -12.79 6.43 -15.31
CA MET A 54 -12.16 5.23 -14.77
C MET A 54 -12.16 4.08 -15.78
N GLN A 55 -13.23 3.91 -16.56
CA GLN A 55 -13.33 2.83 -17.53
C GLN A 55 -12.29 2.97 -18.66
N ARG A 56 -12.06 4.18 -19.14
CA ARG A 56 -11.08 4.43 -20.20
C ARG A 56 -9.63 4.24 -19.71
N TRP A 57 -9.33 4.64 -18.46
CA TRP A 57 -7.96 4.81 -18.00
C TRP A 57 -7.50 3.77 -16.97
N SER A 58 -8.38 2.84 -16.54
CA SER A 58 -8.07 1.87 -15.49
C SER A 58 -6.86 0.99 -15.81
N PHE A 59 -6.76 0.45 -17.03
CA PHE A 59 -5.62 -0.34 -17.45
C PHE A 59 -4.32 0.49 -17.48
N ASN A 60 -4.37 1.69 -18.05
CA ASN A 60 -3.20 2.55 -18.17
C ASN A 60 -2.61 2.94 -16.81
N ILE A 61 -3.47 3.34 -15.86
CA ILE A 61 -3.00 3.73 -14.52
C ILE A 61 -2.46 2.53 -13.74
N GLN A 62 -3.07 1.34 -13.87
CA GLN A 62 -2.59 0.13 -13.20
C GLN A 62 -1.23 -0.33 -13.75
N ILE A 63 -1.01 -0.26 -15.06
CA ILE A 63 0.31 -0.51 -15.67
C ILE A 63 1.33 0.53 -15.21
N TYR A 64 0.94 1.81 -15.08
CA TYR A 64 1.83 2.84 -14.58
C TYR A 64 2.29 2.54 -13.15
N PHE A 65 1.37 2.24 -12.22
CA PHE A 65 1.72 1.89 -10.85
C PHE A 65 2.58 0.62 -10.79
N LEU A 66 2.23 -0.41 -11.53
CA LEU A 66 3.00 -1.65 -11.59
C LEU A 66 4.45 -1.39 -12.03
N ASN A 67 4.65 -0.56 -13.06
CA ASN A 67 5.97 -0.17 -13.54
C ASN A 67 6.77 0.63 -12.50
N GLN A 68 6.15 1.61 -11.83
CA GLN A 68 6.81 2.38 -10.77
C GLN A 68 7.21 1.49 -9.59
N ARG A 69 6.33 0.61 -9.12
CA ARG A 69 6.62 -0.34 -8.05
C ARG A 69 7.81 -1.25 -8.39
N LEU A 70 7.85 -1.76 -9.62
CA LEU A 70 8.97 -2.61 -10.03
C LEU A 70 10.29 -1.85 -10.08
N ARG A 71 10.28 -0.60 -10.55
CA ARG A 71 11.48 0.27 -10.52
C ARG A 71 11.97 0.48 -9.09
N ASP A 72 11.06 0.84 -8.18
CA ASP A 72 11.38 1.01 -6.76
C ASP A 72 12.02 -0.26 -6.20
N ILE A 73 11.42 -1.43 -6.46
CA ILE A 73 11.93 -2.72 -6.00
C ILE A 73 13.36 -2.99 -6.53
N ILE A 74 13.59 -2.76 -7.82
CA ILE A 74 14.93 -2.94 -8.42
C ILE A 74 15.94 -1.99 -7.78
N GLU A 75 15.56 -0.74 -7.51
CA GLU A 75 16.40 0.24 -6.83
C GLU A 75 16.74 -0.20 -5.40
N PHE A 76 15.73 -0.68 -4.63
CA PHE A 76 15.91 -1.13 -3.24
C PHE A 76 16.82 -2.34 -3.14
N GLN A 77 16.64 -3.31 -4.04
CA GLN A 77 17.45 -4.52 -4.05
C GLN A 77 18.93 -4.26 -4.29
N ASN A 78 19.25 -3.09 -4.84
CA ASN A 78 20.63 -2.62 -5.05
C ASN A 78 21.11 -1.67 -3.94
N SER A 79 20.30 -1.41 -2.91
CA SER A 79 20.67 -0.57 -1.76
C SER A 79 20.87 -1.42 -0.51
N ASP A 80 21.75 -0.98 0.40
CA ASP A 80 21.99 -1.58 1.73
C ASP A 80 21.18 -0.82 2.80
N LYS A 81 19.93 -0.43 2.49
CA LYS A 81 19.12 0.42 3.36
C LYS A 81 17.88 -0.32 3.83
N HIS A 82 17.49 -0.07 5.08
CA HIS A 82 16.18 -0.41 5.58
C HIS A 82 15.12 0.51 4.98
N ILE A 83 13.94 -0.04 4.66
CA ILE A 83 12.91 0.67 3.89
C ILE A 83 11.56 0.55 4.58
N ILE A 84 10.81 1.66 4.56
CA ILE A 84 9.39 1.69 4.88
C ILE A 84 8.63 2.15 3.65
N GLN A 85 7.79 1.28 3.12
CA GLN A 85 7.10 1.48 1.85
C GLN A 85 5.61 1.77 2.06
N ASP A 86 5.13 2.87 1.44
CA ASP A 86 3.70 3.19 1.31
C ASP A 86 3.14 2.42 0.12
N ARG A 87 2.36 1.38 0.40
CA ARG A 87 1.73 0.46 -0.55
C ARG A 87 2.71 -0.45 -1.32
N THR A 88 2.31 -1.68 -1.50
CA THR A 88 3.08 -2.72 -2.19
C THR A 88 2.57 -2.98 -3.61
N ILE A 89 3.39 -3.64 -4.43
CA ILE A 89 2.99 -4.16 -5.74
C ILE A 89 1.86 -5.20 -5.63
N TYR A 90 1.76 -5.90 -4.49
CA TYR A 90 0.71 -6.88 -4.24
C TYR A 90 -0.67 -6.22 -4.13
N GLU A 91 -0.77 -5.01 -3.56
CA GLU A 91 -2.04 -4.28 -3.48
C GLU A 91 -2.53 -3.86 -4.86
N ASP A 92 -1.64 -3.41 -5.76
CA ASP A 92 -2.01 -3.05 -7.12
C ASP A 92 -2.63 -4.26 -7.85
N ALA A 93 -2.01 -5.45 -7.72
CA ALA A 93 -2.41 -6.65 -8.43
C ALA A 93 -3.54 -7.45 -7.75
N MET A 94 -3.59 -7.46 -6.42
CA MET A 94 -4.53 -8.29 -5.66
C MET A 94 -5.78 -7.51 -5.18
N ILE A 95 -5.74 -6.18 -5.20
CA ILE A 95 -6.80 -5.32 -4.69
C ILE A 95 -7.35 -4.40 -5.78
N PHE A 96 -6.51 -3.51 -6.33
CA PHE A 96 -6.98 -2.45 -7.23
C PHE A 96 -7.41 -2.96 -8.59
N ALA A 97 -6.59 -3.75 -9.28
CA ALA A 97 -6.93 -4.30 -10.58
C ALA A 97 -8.15 -5.25 -10.52
N PRO A 98 -8.24 -6.18 -9.55
CA PRO A 98 -9.44 -7.00 -9.38
C PRO A 98 -10.70 -6.18 -9.07
N ASN A 99 -10.60 -5.12 -8.25
CA ASN A 99 -11.76 -4.27 -7.97
C ASN A 99 -12.27 -3.57 -9.24
N LEU A 100 -11.36 -3.04 -10.06
CA LEU A 100 -11.71 -2.41 -11.33
C LEU A 100 -12.37 -3.40 -12.30
N HIS A 101 -11.84 -4.62 -12.38
CA HIS A 101 -12.41 -5.68 -13.19
C HIS A 101 -13.81 -6.09 -12.69
N ASN A 102 -13.99 -6.32 -11.38
CA ASN A 102 -15.27 -6.70 -10.78
C ASN A 102 -16.35 -5.62 -10.95
N MET A 103 -15.95 -4.35 -11.02
CA MET A 103 -16.85 -3.22 -11.27
C MET A 103 -17.14 -2.99 -12.77
N GLY A 104 -16.55 -3.78 -13.67
CA GLY A 104 -16.68 -3.60 -15.12
C GLY A 104 -15.93 -2.37 -15.66
N LEU A 105 -14.99 -1.83 -14.88
CA LEU A 105 -14.16 -0.68 -15.24
C LEU A 105 -12.85 -1.08 -15.94
N MET A 106 -12.52 -2.36 -15.93
CA MET A 106 -11.42 -2.97 -16.68
C MET A 106 -11.93 -4.21 -17.40
N ASP A 107 -11.71 -4.29 -18.72
CA ASP A 107 -12.11 -5.43 -19.51
C ASP A 107 -11.36 -6.69 -19.10
N SER A 108 -11.99 -7.88 -19.26
CA SER A 108 -11.34 -9.17 -18.94
C SER A 108 -10.03 -9.37 -19.70
N ARG A 109 -9.96 -8.98 -20.98
CA ARG A 109 -8.73 -9.06 -21.77
C ARG A 109 -7.60 -8.23 -21.17
N ASP A 110 -7.89 -7.00 -20.73
CA ASP A 110 -6.91 -6.11 -20.13
C ASP A 110 -6.50 -6.59 -18.73
N PHE A 111 -7.47 -7.10 -17.96
CA PHE A 111 -7.21 -7.71 -16.65
C PHE A 111 -6.34 -8.97 -16.75
N ASP A 112 -6.61 -9.86 -17.71
CA ASP A 112 -5.82 -11.07 -17.96
C ASP A 112 -4.38 -10.71 -18.36
N ASN A 113 -4.21 -9.71 -19.24
CA ASN A 113 -2.89 -9.22 -19.65
C ASN A 113 -2.12 -8.60 -18.47
N TYR A 114 -2.78 -7.79 -17.65
CA TYR A 114 -2.21 -7.21 -16.43
C TYR A 114 -1.77 -8.30 -15.44
N SER A 115 -2.64 -9.28 -15.19
CA SER A 115 -2.38 -10.38 -14.26
C SER A 115 -1.21 -11.25 -14.73
N SER A 116 -1.14 -11.55 -16.02
CA SER A 116 -0.03 -12.28 -16.61
C SER A 116 1.30 -11.54 -16.46
N LEU A 117 1.30 -10.22 -16.65
CA LEU A 117 2.49 -9.38 -16.43
C LEU A 117 2.91 -9.39 -14.96
N PHE A 118 1.97 -9.24 -14.04
CA PHE A 118 2.26 -9.32 -12.61
C PHE A 118 2.84 -10.68 -12.20
N ASP A 119 2.31 -11.79 -12.74
CA ASP A 119 2.82 -13.14 -12.43
C ASP A 119 4.30 -13.33 -12.85
N LEU A 120 4.74 -12.64 -13.91
CA LEU A 120 6.15 -12.60 -14.28
C LEU A 120 6.96 -11.77 -13.28
N MET A 121 6.45 -10.60 -12.89
CA MET A 121 7.12 -9.69 -11.95
C MET A 121 7.20 -10.26 -10.54
N LYS A 122 6.17 -10.98 -10.08
CA LYS A 122 6.09 -11.63 -8.77
C LYS A 122 7.29 -12.54 -8.47
N ARG A 123 7.90 -13.14 -9.49
CA ARG A 123 9.09 -13.98 -9.34
C ARG A 123 10.36 -13.19 -8.97
N MET A 124 10.31 -11.87 -9.10
CA MET A 124 11.41 -10.94 -8.84
C MET A 124 11.22 -10.16 -7.53
N VAL A 125 10.08 -10.35 -6.87
CA VAL A 125 9.66 -9.55 -5.70
C VAL A 125 9.48 -10.46 -4.51
N ASN A 126 10.03 -10.06 -3.36
CA ASN A 126 9.79 -10.71 -2.07
C ASN A 126 8.65 -10.00 -1.32
N TYR A 127 7.97 -10.74 -0.43
CA TYR A 127 7.11 -10.13 0.57
C TYR A 127 7.93 -9.24 1.51
N PRO A 128 7.33 -8.17 2.08
CA PRO A 128 7.96 -7.39 3.13
C PRO A 128 8.23 -8.28 4.37
N ASP A 129 9.23 -7.93 5.17
CA ASP A 129 9.50 -8.59 6.45
C ASP A 129 8.35 -8.37 7.44
N LEU A 130 7.63 -7.24 7.32
CA LEU A 130 6.39 -6.97 8.03
C LEU A 130 5.43 -6.18 7.14
N LEU A 131 4.19 -6.66 7.00
CA LEU A 131 3.09 -5.91 6.43
C LEU A 131 2.25 -5.29 7.55
N ILE A 132 2.09 -3.97 7.52
CA ILE A 132 1.19 -3.25 8.43
C ILE A 132 -0.08 -2.90 7.65
N TYR A 133 -1.21 -3.52 8.01
CA TYR A 133 -2.49 -3.23 7.40
C TYR A 133 -3.29 -2.22 8.23
N LEU A 134 -3.59 -1.07 7.63
CA LEU A 134 -4.44 -0.03 8.21
C LEU A 134 -5.90 -0.31 7.87
N LYS A 135 -6.59 -0.96 8.81
CA LYS A 135 -8.02 -1.23 8.72
C LYS A 135 -8.80 0.03 9.05
N SER A 136 -9.80 0.38 8.21
CA SER A 136 -10.62 1.57 8.41
C SER A 136 -12.05 1.35 7.94
N SER A 137 -12.99 1.98 8.62
CA SER A 137 -14.38 2.05 8.18
C SER A 137 -14.56 3.02 7.00
N ILE A 138 -15.56 2.77 6.16
CA ILE A 138 -15.87 3.65 5.02
C ILE A 138 -16.14 5.11 5.47
N PRO A 139 -16.91 5.39 6.53
CA PRO A 139 -17.07 6.76 6.99
C PRO A 139 -15.76 7.46 7.35
N ASN A 140 -14.83 6.76 8.01
CA ASN A 140 -13.53 7.33 8.36
C ASN A 140 -12.68 7.59 7.11
N LEU A 141 -12.64 6.66 6.13
CA LEU A 141 -11.95 6.87 4.86
C LEU A 141 -12.46 8.11 4.13
N VAL A 142 -13.77 8.26 4.00
CA VAL A 142 -14.39 9.43 3.35
C VAL A 142 -14.01 10.72 4.08
N ALA A 143 -14.07 10.75 5.42
CA ALA A 143 -13.68 11.91 6.20
C ALA A 143 -12.20 12.30 5.98
N GLN A 144 -11.30 11.31 5.95
CA GLN A 144 -9.88 11.55 5.72
C GLN A 144 -9.58 12.01 4.28
N ILE A 145 -10.26 11.45 3.27
CA ILE A 145 -10.15 11.90 1.87
C ILE A 145 -10.59 13.37 1.75
N GLN A 146 -11.72 13.74 2.37
CA GLN A 146 -12.20 15.11 2.37
C GLN A 146 -11.25 16.06 3.11
N LYS A 147 -10.73 15.65 4.30
CA LYS A 147 -9.74 16.43 5.08
C LYS A 147 -8.47 16.70 4.25
N ARG A 148 -8.02 15.73 3.46
CA ARG A 148 -6.85 15.85 2.59
C ARG A 148 -7.05 16.81 1.41
N GLY A 149 -8.26 16.90 0.87
CA GLY A 149 -8.70 17.93 -0.07
C GLY A 149 -8.05 17.87 -1.46
N ARG A 150 -7.65 16.68 -1.94
CA ARG A 150 -7.19 16.51 -3.33
C ARG A 150 -8.37 16.60 -4.29
N GLU A 151 -8.33 17.57 -5.22
CA GLU A 151 -9.47 17.86 -6.11
C GLU A 151 -9.94 16.64 -6.92
N TYR A 152 -9.02 15.84 -7.45
CA TYR A 152 -9.36 14.64 -8.22
C TYR A 152 -10.00 13.52 -7.38
N GLU A 153 -9.81 13.54 -6.06
CA GLU A 153 -10.44 12.56 -5.15
C GLU A 153 -11.89 12.88 -4.82
N ASN A 154 -12.37 14.08 -5.13
CA ASN A 154 -13.78 14.47 -4.93
C ASN A 154 -14.75 13.60 -5.73
N SER A 155 -14.30 12.97 -6.80
CA SER A 155 -15.08 12.06 -7.65
C SER A 155 -15.04 10.60 -7.21
N ILE A 156 -14.32 10.26 -6.13
CA ILE A 156 -14.23 8.89 -5.63
C ILE A 156 -15.61 8.42 -5.16
N ARG A 157 -16.08 7.33 -5.78
CA ARG A 157 -17.38 6.74 -5.46
C ARG A 157 -17.28 5.88 -4.20
N ILE A 158 -18.32 5.92 -3.38
CA ILE A 158 -18.40 5.12 -2.15
C ILE A 158 -18.41 3.63 -2.45
N ASP A 159 -19.06 3.19 -3.53
CA ASP A 159 -19.07 1.77 -3.93
C ASP A 159 -17.66 1.28 -4.33
N TYR A 160 -16.84 2.14 -4.94
CA TYR A 160 -15.44 1.85 -5.23
C TYR A 160 -14.63 1.62 -3.94
N LEU A 161 -14.76 2.50 -2.94
CA LEU A 161 -14.11 2.33 -1.64
C LEU A 161 -14.57 1.07 -0.90
N LYS A 162 -15.88 0.75 -0.97
CA LYS A 162 -16.43 -0.48 -0.38
C LYS A 162 -15.86 -1.72 -1.03
N GLY A 163 -15.82 -1.76 -2.37
CA GLY A 163 -15.24 -2.88 -3.11
C GLY A 163 -13.78 -3.11 -2.75
N LEU A 164 -12.98 -2.04 -2.64
CA LEU A 164 -11.60 -2.13 -2.18
C LEU A 164 -11.53 -2.72 -0.76
N ASN A 165 -12.32 -2.22 0.21
CA ASN A 165 -12.30 -2.75 1.58
C ASN A 165 -12.64 -4.24 1.63
N GLU A 166 -13.64 -4.70 0.88
CA GLU A 166 -14.03 -6.11 0.84
C GLU A 166 -12.89 -7.00 0.32
N ILE A 167 -12.15 -6.53 -0.70
CA ILE A 167 -11.03 -7.27 -1.26
C ILE A 167 -9.84 -7.23 -0.29
N TYR A 168 -9.58 -6.10 0.37
CA TYR A 168 -8.55 -6.00 1.43
C TYR A 168 -8.81 -7.01 2.55
N GLU A 169 -10.02 -7.08 3.11
CA GLU A 169 -10.33 -8.01 4.19
C GLU A 169 -10.11 -9.48 3.77
N LYS A 170 -10.47 -9.85 2.52
CA LYS A 170 -10.20 -11.18 1.98
C LYS A 170 -8.71 -11.46 1.80
N TRP A 171 -7.97 -10.49 1.27
CA TRP A 171 -6.53 -10.63 1.06
C TRP A 171 -5.78 -10.76 2.37
N ILE A 172 -6.11 -9.93 3.36
CA ILE A 172 -5.50 -9.95 4.69
C ILE A 172 -5.83 -11.26 5.45
N ALA A 173 -7.06 -11.77 5.31
CA ALA A 173 -7.44 -13.06 5.93
C ALA A 173 -6.62 -14.25 5.40
N GLY A 174 -6.12 -14.17 4.16
CA GLY A 174 -5.26 -15.19 3.54
C GLY A 174 -3.78 -14.81 3.46
N TYR A 175 -3.35 -13.75 4.14
CA TYR A 175 -1.95 -13.31 4.07
C TYR A 175 -1.03 -14.24 4.88
N GLU A 176 0.01 -14.79 4.23
CA GLU A 176 0.89 -15.80 4.81
C GLU A 176 2.17 -15.22 5.44
N GLY A 177 2.48 -13.93 5.21
CA GLY A 177 3.64 -13.23 5.78
C GLY A 177 3.41 -12.71 7.18
N GLU A 178 4.44 -12.07 7.76
CA GLU A 178 4.28 -11.36 9.04
C GLU A 178 3.35 -10.17 8.89
N LEU A 179 2.33 -10.08 9.73
CA LEU A 179 1.23 -9.12 9.61
C LEU A 179 0.94 -8.41 10.93
N LEU A 180 0.82 -7.09 10.86
CA LEU A 180 0.28 -6.26 11.93
C LEU A 180 -0.97 -5.53 11.44
N VAL A 181 -2.12 -5.76 12.07
CA VAL A 181 -3.37 -5.05 11.74
C VAL A 181 -3.59 -3.93 12.75
N ILE A 182 -3.74 -2.70 12.24
CA ILE A 182 -4.03 -1.51 13.02
C ILE A 182 -5.40 -0.96 12.62
N ASP A 183 -6.33 -0.92 13.58
CA ASP A 183 -7.64 -0.27 13.40
C ASP A 183 -7.48 1.24 13.58
N VAL A 184 -7.48 2.00 12.47
CA VAL A 184 -7.29 3.45 12.48
C VAL A 184 -8.56 4.22 12.87
N ASP A 185 -9.69 3.54 13.04
CA ASP A 185 -10.86 4.15 13.67
C ASP A 185 -10.64 4.30 15.18
N THR A 186 -9.83 3.42 15.78
CA THR A 186 -9.47 3.39 17.19
C THR A 186 -8.15 4.12 17.47
N TYR A 187 -7.08 3.75 16.73
CA TYR A 187 -5.74 4.28 16.94
C TYR A 187 -5.49 5.52 16.06
N LYS A 188 -5.40 6.69 16.71
CA LYS A 188 -5.21 8.00 16.04
C LYS A 188 -3.73 8.43 16.12
N PHE A 189 -2.84 7.68 15.55
CA PHE A 189 -1.39 7.83 15.65
C PHE A 189 -0.85 9.16 15.11
N GLU A 190 -1.61 9.88 14.26
CA GLU A 190 -1.28 11.24 13.81
C GLU A 190 -1.51 12.28 14.91
N GLU A 191 -2.53 12.06 15.75
CA GLU A 191 -3.01 13.03 16.74
C GLU A 191 -2.58 12.68 18.17
N ARG A 192 -2.36 11.39 18.45
CA ARG A 192 -2.05 10.86 19.78
C ARG A 192 -0.71 10.13 19.80
N PRO A 193 0.33 10.71 20.43
CA PRO A 193 1.66 10.07 20.51
C PRO A 193 1.64 8.70 21.18
N GLU A 194 0.75 8.47 22.14
CA GLU A 194 0.59 7.18 22.82
C GLU A 194 0.14 6.06 21.85
N ASP A 195 -0.73 6.39 20.86
CA ASP A 195 -1.15 5.42 19.86
C ASP A 195 0.00 5.09 18.90
N PHE A 196 0.81 6.08 18.54
CA PHE A 196 2.01 5.85 17.73
C PHE A 196 3.02 4.98 18.48
N SER A 197 3.27 5.28 19.77
CA SER A 197 4.17 4.46 20.62
C SER A 197 3.68 3.01 20.70
N PHE A 198 2.38 2.79 20.90
CA PHE A 198 1.81 1.45 20.87
C PHE A 198 2.08 0.71 19.55
N ILE A 199 1.94 1.39 18.41
CA ILE A 199 2.22 0.80 17.10
C ILE A 199 3.70 0.41 16.98
N VAL A 200 4.61 1.29 17.42
CA VAL A 200 6.05 1.00 17.43
C VAL A 200 6.37 -0.22 18.28
N ASP A 201 5.84 -0.30 19.51
CA ASP A 201 6.03 -1.46 20.38
C ASP A 201 5.56 -2.77 19.73
N GLN A 202 4.44 -2.74 18.98
CA GLN A 202 3.94 -3.90 18.24
C GLN A 202 4.84 -4.30 17.07
N ILE A 203 5.45 -3.32 16.39
CA ILE A 203 6.42 -3.56 15.30
C ILE A 203 7.69 -4.16 15.87
N ASP A 204 8.24 -3.56 16.92
CA ASP A 204 9.49 -4.00 17.54
C ASP A 204 9.38 -5.44 18.08
N ALA A 205 8.26 -5.77 18.71
CA ALA A 205 8.00 -7.12 19.20
C ALA A 205 8.01 -8.18 18.08
N ARG A 206 7.55 -7.81 16.87
CA ARG A 206 7.51 -8.73 15.71
C ARG A 206 8.85 -8.84 15.00
N LEU A 207 9.54 -7.72 14.82
CA LEU A 207 10.79 -7.70 14.06
C LEU A 207 12.01 -8.10 14.87
N PHE A 208 12.06 -7.71 16.13
CA PHE A 208 13.24 -7.87 16.99
C PHE A 208 12.99 -8.83 18.17
N GLY A 209 11.75 -9.27 18.36
CA GLY A 209 11.37 -10.14 19.47
C GLY A 209 11.39 -9.44 20.83
N PRO A 210 11.29 -10.22 21.95
CA PRO A 210 11.19 -9.65 23.31
C PRO A 210 12.47 -8.96 23.81
N PHE A 211 13.53 -8.94 23.01
CA PHE A 211 14.81 -8.30 23.33
C PHE A 211 15.09 -7.11 22.40
N ALA A 212 14.05 -6.42 21.92
CA ALA A 212 14.21 -5.20 21.12
C ALA A 212 15.15 -4.23 21.87
N PRO A 213 16.16 -3.63 21.20
CA PRO A 213 16.96 -2.59 21.83
C PRO A 213 16.05 -1.42 22.15
N ASN A 214 16.03 -1.00 23.42
CA ASN A 214 15.42 0.28 23.80
C ASN A 214 16.18 1.39 23.08
N THR A 215 15.57 1.91 22.00
CA THR A 215 16.08 3.08 21.24
C THR A 215 15.71 4.39 21.89
#